data_90739cf6c8b9062a5fd05a7a99b2b41c
#
_entry.id   90739cf6c8b9062a5fd05a7a99b2b41c
#
_cell.length_a   1.000
_cell.length_b   1.000
_cell.length_c   1.000
_cell.angle_alpha   90.00
_cell.angle_beta   90.00
_cell.angle_gamma   90.00
#
_symmetry.space_group_name_H-M   'P 1'
#
loop_
_entity.id
_entity.type
_entity.pdbx_description
1 polymer ?
#
loop_
_entity_poly.entity_id
_entity_poly.type
_entity_poly.pdbx_seq_one_letter_code
_entity_poly.pdbx_strand_id
1 'polypeptide(L)'
;MGIYEELQARGLIAQVTDEELIRNLVNNGKATFYIGFDPTADSLHVGHFMALCLMKRLQMAGNKPIALIGGGTAMIGDPSGRSDMRQMMTKETIEHNCECFKQQMSKFIDFSEGKALMVNNADWLLDLNYIDVLREVGAHFSVNRMLSAECYKQRMEKGLSFLEFNYMIMQSYDFYALFQKYGCNLQFGGDDQWSNMLGGTELIRRKLGKDASAMTITLLLNSEGKKMGKTQSGAVWLDPNKTSPFEFYQYWRNVGDADVLKCIRMLTFLPLEEIDKMDAWEGSQLNQAKEILAYELTKLVHGEEEAVKAQESARALFSSGAAANMPTYEVTAEDLVDGQIDILTLLQKSGLVPSKSEARRAVEQGGVAVDGEKVTDIRMAFAAAEIPEEGLVLRRGKKNFRKVVAK
;
A
#
# COMPACT_ATOMS: atom_id res chain seq x y z
N MET A 1 16.33 23.72 -3.08
CA MET A 1 15.37 23.25 -2.05
C MET A 1 15.94 21.97 -1.45
N GLY A 2 16.02 21.84 -0.12
CA GLY A 2 16.46 20.59 0.51
C GLY A 2 15.36 19.55 0.51
N ILE A 3 15.70 18.29 0.80
CA ILE A 3 14.70 17.23 0.81
C ILE A 3 13.64 17.42 1.90
N TYR A 4 14.00 18.00 3.06
CA TYR A 4 13.04 18.29 4.11
C TYR A 4 11.95 19.27 3.64
N GLU A 5 12.36 20.37 3.00
CA GLU A 5 11.46 21.37 2.43
C GLU A 5 10.60 20.77 1.29
N GLU A 6 11.17 19.87 0.49
CA GLU A 6 10.40 19.13 -0.53
C GLU A 6 9.31 18.25 0.10
N LEU A 7 9.65 17.50 1.16
CA LEU A 7 8.67 16.67 1.87
C LEU A 7 7.56 17.54 2.49
N GLN A 8 7.90 18.70 3.03
CA GLN A 8 6.95 19.66 3.58
C GLN A 8 6.02 20.22 2.48
N ALA A 9 6.59 20.66 1.36
CA ALA A 9 5.82 21.20 0.22
C ALA A 9 4.90 20.13 -0.41
N ARG A 10 5.29 18.86 -0.32
CA ARG A 10 4.44 17.73 -0.76
C ARG A 10 3.37 17.33 0.26
N GLY A 11 3.34 17.93 1.45
CA GLY A 11 2.38 17.62 2.51
C GLY A 11 2.62 16.24 3.16
N LEU A 12 3.86 15.76 3.14
CA LEU A 12 4.22 14.44 3.65
C LEU A 12 4.55 14.42 5.15
N ILE A 13 4.90 15.55 5.74
CA ILE A 13 5.30 15.63 7.16
C ILE A 13 4.05 15.81 8.03
N ALA A 14 3.87 14.96 9.05
CA ALA A 14 2.80 15.09 10.04
C ALA A 14 3.33 15.52 11.41
N GLN A 15 4.19 14.72 12.06
CA GLN A 15 4.76 15.01 13.37
C GLN A 15 6.28 14.79 13.35
N VAL A 16 7.02 15.56 14.13
CA VAL A 16 8.48 15.47 14.26
C VAL A 16 8.88 15.64 15.74
N THR A 17 9.91 14.92 16.17
CA THR A 17 10.46 15.08 17.52
C THR A 17 11.33 16.33 17.66
N ASP A 18 12.14 16.61 16.65
CA ASP A 18 13.03 17.78 16.57
C ASP A 18 13.19 18.17 15.09
N GLU A 19 12.53 19.26 14.73
CA GLU A 19 12.47 19.72 13.33
C GLU A 19 13.85 20.15 12.82
N GLU A 20 14.60 20.90 13.59
CA GLU A 20 15.89 21.45 13.17
C GLU A 20 16.93 20.33 13.00
N LEU A 21 16.99 19.38 13.93
CA LEU A 21 17.87 18.25 13.87
C LEU A 21 17.53 17.34 12.67
N ILE A 22 16.25 17.01 12.49
CA ILE A 22 15.81 16.13 11.38
C ILE A 22 16.09 16.79 10.03
N ARG A 23 15.76 18.09 9.89
CA ARG A 23 16.06 18.89 8.69
C ARG A 23 17.55 18.84 8.36
N ASN A 24 18.40 19.08 9.35
CA ASN A 24 19.86 19.03 9.17
C ASN A 24 20.33 17.63 8.75
N LEU A 25 19.84 16.57 9.39
CA LEU A 25 20.20 15.19 9.06
C LEU A 25 19.83 14.85 7.61
N VAL A 26 18.57 15.03 7.22
CA VAL A 26 18.09 14.57 5.91
C VAL A 26 18.58 15.43 4.75
N ASN A 27 18.70 16.75 4.94
CA ASN A 27 19.20 17.66 3.89
C ASN A 27 20.68 17.48 3.59
N ASN A 28 21.46 16.96 4.53
CA ASN A 28 22.90 16.73 4.37
C ASN A 28 23.26 15.26 4.10
N GLY A 29 22.29 14.38 3.84
CA GLY A 29 22.52 12.96 3.60
C GLY A 29 23.12 12.21 4.79
N LYS A 30 22.88 12.68 6.01
CA LYS A 30 23.45 12.12 7.26
C LYS A 30 22.49 11.21 8.01
N ALA A 31 21.24 11.08 7.56
CA ALA A 31 20.29 10.19 8.19
C ALA A 31 20.55 8.75 7.76
N THR A 32 20.80 7.89 8.73
CA THR A 32 20.55 6.46 8.61
C THR A 32 19.20 6.21 9.27
N PHE A 33 18.20 5.87 8.48
CA PHE A 33 16.81 5.83 8.93
C PHE A 33 16.14 4.49 8.62
N TYR A 34 15.11 4.15 9.37
CA TYR A 34 14.35 2.95 9.08
C TYR A 34 12.84 3.19 8.98
N ILE A 35 12.20 2.31 8.23
CA ILE A 35 10.74 2.10 8.22
C ILE A 35 10.50 0.61 8.40
N GLY A 36 9.57 0.26 9.30
CA GLY A 36 9.15 -1.11 9.56
C GLY A 36 7.96 -1.53 8.70
N PHE A 37 7.97 -2.78 8.25
CA PHE A 37 6.93 -3.40 7.43
C PHE A 37 6.61 -4.79 7.96
N ASP A 38 5.48 -4.94 8.63
CA ASP A 38 5.00 -6.24 9.08
C ASP A 38 4.46 -7.04 7.89
N PRO A 39 5.01 -8.24 7.60
CA PRO A 39 4.65 -9.05 6.43
C PRO A 39 3.33 -9.79 6.64
N THR A 40 2.23 -9.03 6.76
CA THR A 40 0.88 -9.55 7.04
C THR A 40 0.16 -10.11 5.81
N ALA A 41 0.79 -10.09 4.65
CA ALA A 41 0.36 -10.68 3.39
C ALA A 41 1.58 -10.96 2.51
N ASP A 42 1.40 -11.76 1.47
CA ASP A 42 2.43 -12.10 0.48
C ASP A 42 2.65 -11.01 -0.58
N SER A 43 2.13 -9.82 -0.38
CA SER A 43 2.38 -8.63 -1.21
C SER A 43 2.27 -7.35 -0.43
N LEU A 44 3.06 -6.35 -0.83
CA LEU A 44 2.83 -4.96 -0.50
C LEU A 44 1.59 -4.43 -1.23
N HIS A 45 0.96 -3.41 -0.68
CA HIS A 45 -0.23 -2.76 -1.26
C HIS A 45 -0.09 -1.23 -1.21
N VAL A 46 -1.01 -0.51 -1.83
CA VAL A 46 -1.01 0.97 -1.87
C VAL A 46 -0.83 1.63 -0.49
N GLY A 47 -1.28 0.99 0.59
CA GLY A 47 -1.04 1.50 1.96
C GLY A 47 0.44 1.56 2.36
N HIS A 48 1.30 0.71 1.78
CA HIS A 48 2.76 0.74 1.99
C HIS A 48 3.48 1.65 0.98
N PHE A 49 2.81 1.98 -0.12
CA PHE A 49 3.41 2.66 -1.25
C PHE A 49 3.99 4.03 -0.89
N MET A 50 3.29 4.78 -0.04
CA MET A 50 3.76 6.09 0.39
C MET A 50 5.06 6.01 1.21
N ALA A 51 5.18 4.99 2.07
CA ALA A 51 6.41 4.73 2.82
C ALA A 51 7.58 4.36 1.89
N LEU A 52 7.32 3.57 0.84
CA LEU A 52 8.33 3.24 -0.18
C LEU A 52 8.76 4.47 -0.98
N CYS A 53 7.81 5.33 -1.36
CA CYS A 53 8.11 6.60 -2.04
C CYS A 53 8.97 7.52 -1.16
N LEU A 54 8.66 7.60 0.14
CA LEU A 54 9.48 8.36 1.10
C LEU A 54 10.90 7.79 1.19
N MET A 55 11.04 6.47 1.35
CA MET A 55 12.36 5.83 1.41
C MET A 55 13.18 6.13 0.16
N LYS A 56 12.56 6.02 -1.03
CA LYS A 56 13.21 6.31 -2.32
C LYS A 56 13.65 7.77 -2.40
N ARG A 57 12.79 8.73 -2.01
CA ARG A 57 13.14 10.17 -2.01
C ARG A 57 14.33 10.47 -1.13
N LEU A 58 14.32 9.96 0.10
CA LEU A 58 15.40 10.17 1.05
C LEU A 58 16.70 9.49 0.59
N GLN A 59 16.62 8.30 -0.03
CA GLN A 59 17.77 7.65 -0.63
C GLN A 59 18.36 8.47 -1.78
N MET A 60 17.51 9.00 -2.68
CA MET A 60 17.94 9.89 -3.77
C MET A 60 18.62 11.17 -3.26
N ALA A 61 18.24 11.65 -2.06
CA ALA A 61 18.86 12.77 -1.36
C ALA A 61 20.13 12.39 -0.58
N GLY A 62 20.66 11.15 -0.76
CA GLY A 62 21.90 10.69 -0.14
C GLY A 62 21.76 10.08 1.24
N ASN A 63 20.55 9.96 1.79
CA ASN A 63 20.33 9.30 3.07
C ASN A 63 20.32 7.77 2.93
N LYS A 64 20.59 7.05 4.01
CA LYS A 64 20.71 5.60 4.02
C LYS A 64 19.46 4.94 4.62
N PRO A 65 18.57 4.34 3.81
CA PRO A 65 17.40 3.64 4.31
C PRO A 65 17.74 2.24 4.85
N ILE A 66 17.02 1.85 5.89
CA ILE A 66 16.94 0.49 6.41
C ILE A 66 15.48 0.05 6.26
N ALA A 67 15.21 -0.92 5.40
CA ALA A 67 13.92 -1.60 5.35
C ALA A 67 13.90 -2.69 6.42
N LEU A 68 13.13 -2.47 7.49
CA LEU A 68 12.95 -3.44 8.56
C LEU A 68 11.75 -4.33 8.24
N ILE A 69 12.00 -5.60 7.98
CA ILE A 69 10.94 -6.60 7.83
C ILE A 69 10.56 -7.10 9.23
N GLY A 70 9.29 -6.96 9.57
CA GLY A 70 8.75 -7.33 10.89
C GLY A 70 8.45 -8.81 11.05
N GLY A 71 9.41 -9.72 10.77
CA GLY A 71 9.18 -11.15 10.92
C GLY A 71 8.88 -11.59 12.35
N GLY A 72 9.50 -10.95 13.35
CA GLY A 72 9.19 -11.17 14.76
C GLY A 72 7.93 -10.45 15.21
N THR A 73 7.76 -9.17 14.86
CA THR A 73 6.58 -8.37 15.24
C THR A 73 5.29 -8.85 14.60
N ALA A 74 5.34 -9.43 13.40
CA ALA A 74 4.19 -10.03 12.73
C ALA A 74 3.58 -11.23 13.48
N MET A 75 4.36 -11.90 14.34
CA MET A 75 3.86 -12.97 15.20
C MET A 75 2.94 -12.44 16.32
N ILE A 76 3.06 -11.16 16.65
CA ILE A 76 2.30 -10.48 17.70
C ILE A 76 1.14 -9.68 17.06
N GLY A 77 1.45 -8.84 16.08
CA GLY A 77 0.51 -7.98 15.37
C GLY A 77 0.31 -6.61 16.01
N ASP A 78 0.55 -5.58 15.21
CA ASP A 78 0.40 -4.17 15.60
C ASP A 78 -1.08 -3.82 15.89
N PRO A 79 -1.40 -3.33 17.10
CA PRO A 79 -2.75 -2.88 17.44
C PRO A 79 -3.07 -1.46 16.93
N SER A 80 -2.08 -0.68 16.48
CA SER A 80 -2.24 0.73 16.12
C SER A 80 -3.26 0.94 14.99
N GLY A 81 -4.20 1.87 15.19
CA GLY A 81 -5.22 2.23 14.20
C GLY A 81 -6.20 1.10 13.85
N ARG A 82 -6.40 0.14 14.75
CA ARG A 82 -7.31 -1.00 14.58
C ARG A 82 -8.30 -1.12 15.73
N SER A 83 -9.45 -1.67 15.42
CA SER A 83 -10.47 -2.00 16.40
C SER A 83 -10.43 -3.47 16.86
N ASP A 84 -9.83 -4.37 16.06
CA ASP A 84 -9.86 -5.82 16.28
C ASP A 84 -8.43 -6.39 16.26
N MET A 85 -8.22 -7.48 17.04
CA MET A 85 -6.96 -8.20 17.06
C MET A 85 -6.64 -8.82 15.69
N ARG A 86 -5.37 -8.85 15.31
CA ARG A 86 -4.93 -9.55 14.09
C ARG A 86 -5.06 -11.07 14.26
N GLN A 87 -5.36 -11.75 13.16
CA GLN A 87 -5.23 -13.21 13.13
C GLN A 87 -3.75 -13.59 13.21
N MET A 88 -3.47 -14.58 14.05
CA MET A 88 -2.11 -15.13 14.17
C MET A 88 -1.77 -15.92 12.91
N MET A 89 -0.63 -15.62 12.32
CA MET A 89 -0.08 -16.34 11.17
C MET A 89 0.90 -17.40 11.63
N THR A 90 1.08 -18.45 10.83
CA THR A 90 2.13 -19.45 11.07
C THR A 90 3.50 -18.86 10.73
N LYS A 91 4.57 -19.44 11.30
CA LYS A 91 5.95 -19.00 11.05
C LYS A 91 6.30 -19.12 9.56
N GLU A 92 5.89 -20.22 8.94
CA GLU A 92 6.13 -20.49 7.51
C GLU A 92 5.45 -19.44 6.61
N THR A 93 4.21 -19.04 6.97
CA THR A 93 3.50 -17.96 6.25
C THR A 93 4.24 -16.64 6.38
N ILE A 94 4.74 -16.31 7.57
CA ILE A 94 5.49 -15.07 7.79
C ILE A 94 6.81 -15.10 7.01
N GLU A 95 7.55 -16.21 7.02
CA GLU A 95 8.81 -16.37 6.27
C GLU A 95 8.57 -16.19 4.76
N HIS A 96 7.53 -16.82 4.21
CA HIS A 96 7.15 -16.65 2.82
C HIS A 96 6.84 -15.18 2.49
N ASN A 97 6.03 -14.52 3.32
CA ASN A 97 5.68 -13.12 3.12
C ASN A 97 6.90 -12.19 3.21
N CYS A 98 7.85 -12.49 4.10
CA CYS A 98 9.12 -11.75 4.17
C CYS A 98 9.88 -11.78 2.85
N GLU A 99 9.98 -12.94 2.21
CA GLU A 99 10.67 -13.06 0.92
C GLU A 99 9.94 -12.31 -0.19
N CYS A 100 8.60 -12.36 -0.21
CA CYS A 100 7.80 -11.57 -1.15
C CYS A 100 8.04 -10.06 -0.98
N PHE A 101 8.08 -9.56 0.26
CA PHE A 101 8.35 -8.16 0.55
C PHE A 101 9.75 -7.73 0.09
N LYS A 102 10.77 -8.54 0.35
CA LYS A 102 12.15 -8.26 -0.09
C LYS A 102 12.23 -8.08 -1.60
N GLN A 103 11.63 -8.99 -2.37
CA GLN A 103 11.62 -8.92 -3.83
C GLN A 103 10.91 -7.67 -4.33
N GLN A 104 9.77 -7.31 -3.74
CA GLN A 104 9.00 -6.13 -4.15
C GLN A 104 9.70 -4.82 -3.79
N MET A 105 10.27 -4.71 -2.58
CA MET A 105 11.00 -3.51 -2.13
C MET A 105 12.24 -3.23 -2.99
N SER A 106 12.91 -4.28 -3.47
CA SER A 106 14.11 -4.14 -4.33
C SER A 106 13.83 -3.47 -5.68
N LYS A 107 12.56 -3.35 -6.08
CA LYS A 107 12.16 -2.57 -7.26
C LYS A 107 12.15 -1.06 -7.00
N PHE A 108 12.01 -0.64 -5.74
CA PHE A 108 11.93 0.76 -5.36
C PHE A 108 13.23 1.30 -4.80
N ILE A 109 13.91 0.50 -3.98
CA ILE A 109 15.07 0.89 -3.19
C ILE A 109 16.30 0.18 -3.74
N ASP A 110 17.38 0.93 -3.90
CA ASP A 110 18.68 0.40 -4.29
C ASP A 110 19.37 -0.18 -3.04
N PHE A 111 19.40 -1.52 -2.96
CA PHE A 111 20.04 -2.28 -1.89
C PHE A 111 21.48 -2.70 -2.24
N SER A 112 22.08 -2.13 -3.27
CA SER A 112 23.50 -2.36 -3.55
C SER A 112 24.37 -1.93 -2.37
N GLU A 113 25.60 -2.44 -2.31
CA GLU A 113 26.50 -2.26 -1.17
C GLU A 113 26.63 -0.80 -0.73
N GLY A 114 26.38 -0.56 0.55
CA GLY A 114 26.46 0.77 1.17
C GLY A 114 25.27 1.70 0.92
N LYS A 115 24.36 1.37 0.03
CA LYS A 115 23.23 2.24 -0.37
C LYS A 115 22.03 2.12 0.55
N ALA A 116 21.63 0.91 0.89
CA ALA A 116 20.54 0.61 1.81
C ALA A 116 20.77 -0.73 2.51
N LEU A 117 20.02 -0.98 3.57
CA LEU A 117 19.99 -2.27 4.25
C LEU A 117 18.57 -2.83 4.26
N MET A 118 18.48 -4.14 4.19
CA MET A 118 17.24 -4.88 4.45
C MET A 118 17.52 -5.87 5.58
N VAL A 119 16.78 -5.76 6.67
CA VAL A 119 16.97 -6.56 7.89
C VAL A 119 15.65 -7.12 8.39
N ASN A 120 15.69 -8.21 9.12
CA ASN A 120 14.51 -8.83 9.73
C ASN A 120 14.63 -8.74 11.25
N ASN A 121 13.61 -8.21 11.92
CA ASN A 121 13.63 -8.12 13.37
C ASN A 121 13.51 -9.49 14.08
N ALA A 122 13.12 -10.54 13.38
CA ALA A 122 13.21 -11.91 13.88
C ALA A 122 14.64 -12.28 14.29
N ASP A 123 15.66 -11.72 13.63
CA ASP A 123 17.08 -12.00 13.88
C ASP A 123 17.56 -11.58 15.29
N TRP A 124 16.80 -10.75 15.99
CA TRP A 124 17.10 -10.37 17.38
C TRP A 124 15.93 -10.57 18.33
N LEU A 125 14.67 -10.44 17.89
CA LEU A 125 13.52 -10.58 18.78
C LEU A 125 13.30 -12.02 19.23
N LEU A 126 13.55 -13.01 18.38
CA LEU A 126 13.28 -14.42 18.68
C LEU A 126 14.28 -15.01 19.68
N ASP A 127 15.48 -14.43 19.77
CA ASP A 127 16.54 -14.90 20.68
C ASP A 127 16.52 -14.18 22.04
N LEU A 128 15.59 -13.23 22.26
CA LEU A 128 15.51 -12.47 23.49
C LEU A 128 15.03 -13.36 24.66
N ASN A 129 15.80 -13.36 25.74
CA ASN A 129 15.34 -13.96 27.00
C ASN A 129 14.28 -13.07 27.64
N TYR A 130 13.14 -13.66 28.00
CA TYR A 130 12.00 -12.93 28.55
C TYR A 130 12.34 -12.15 29.83
N ILE A 131 13.10 -12.75 30.73
CA ILE A 131 13.48 -12.10 32.02
C ILE A 131 14.43 -10.93 31.76
N ASP A 132 15.37 -11.08 30.82
CA ASP A 132 16.29 -10.02 30.46
C ASP A 132 15.55 -8.85 29.81
N VAL A 133 14.58 -9.12 28.94
CA VAL A 133 13.71 -8.07 28.36
C VAL A 133 12.95 -7.31 29.44
N LEU A 134 12.36 -7.99 30.41
CA LEU A 134 11.64 -7.32 31.51
C LEU A 134 12.56 -6.44 32.35
N ARG A 135 13.76 -6.89 32.66
CA ARG A 135 14.74 -6.15 33.48
C ARG A 135 15.40 -5.01 32.73
N GLU A 136 15.86 -5.27 31.51
CA GLU A 136 16.74 -4.36 30.77
C GLU A 136 15.94 -3.38 29.87
N VAL A 137 14.73 -3.76 29.44
CA VAL A 137 13.88 -2.96 28.57
C VAL A 137 12.63 -2.53 29.30
N GLY A 138 11.88 -3.48 29.86
CA GLY A 138 10.60 -3.22 30.53
C GLY A 138 10.69 -2.20 31.67
N ALA A 139 11.82 -2.19 32.42
CA ALA A 139 12.08 -1.20 33.46
C ALA A 139 12.05 0.27 32.98
N HIS A 140 12.20 0.50 31.68
CA HIS A 140 12.16 1.84 31.09
C HIS A 140 10.76 2.28 30.63
N PHE A 141 9.76 1.40 30.69
CA PHE A 141 8.39 1.65 30.28
C PHE A 141 7.43 1.77 31.48
N SER A 142 6.62 2.81 31.49
CA SER A 142 5.55 2.97 32.47
C SER A 142 4.24 2.47 31.89
N VAL A 143 3.63 1.47 32.54
CA VAL A 143 2.31 0.92 32.13
C VAL A 143 1.25 2.00 32.02
N ASN A 144 1.19 2.94 32.97
CA ASN A 144 0.21 4.04 32.95
C ASN A 144 0.40 4.93 31.72
N ARG A 145 1.66 5.24 31.35
CA ARG A 145 1.96 6.02 30.17
C ARG A 145 1.65 5.25 28.89
N MET A 146 1.95 3.97 28.83
CA MET A 146 1.59 3.12 27.68
C MET A 146 0.08 3.06 27.50
N LEU A 147 -0.69 2.81 28.55
CA LEU A 147 -2.16 2.76 28.49
C LEU A 147 -2.81 4.08 28.05
N SER A 148 -2.16 5.22 28.31
CA SER A 148 -2.62 6.53 27.82
C SER A 148 -2.27 6.80 26.35
N ALA A 149 -1.47 5.95 25.71
CA ALA A 149 -1.02 6.15 24.34
C ALA A 149 -2.17 5.95 23.34
N GLU A 150 -2.19 6.78 22.29
CA GLU A 150 -3.25 6.78 21.27
C GLU A 150 -3.40 5.42 20.57
N CYS A 151 -2.27 4.73 20.33
CA CYS A 151 -2.26 3.42 19.68
C CYS A 151 -3.07 2.34 20.42
N TYR A 152 -3.32 2.49 21.74
CA TYR A 152 -4.09 1.52 22.53
C TYR A 152 -5.54 1.92 22.77
N LYS A 153 -5.92 3.20 22.64
CA LYS A 153 -7.25 3.69 23.02
C LYS A 153 -8.39 2.91 22.38
N GLN A 154 -8.36 2.71 21.06
CA GLN A 154 -9.41 1.99 20.34
C GLN A 154 -9.49 0.51 20.72
N ARG A 155 -8.33 -0.09 21.05
CA ARG A 155 -8.28 -1.49 21.46
C ARG A 155 -8.77 -1.69 22.90
N MET A 156 -8.53 -0.73 23.79
CA MET A 156 -8.98 -0.82 25.18
C MET A 156 -10.50 -0.92 25.31
N GLU A 157 -11.26 -0.27 24.43
CA GLU A 157 -12.72 -0.35 24.40
C GLU A 157 -13.23 -1.76 24.12
N LYS A 158 -12.50 -2.56 23.32
CA LYS A 158 -12.85 -3.93 22.93
C LYS A 158 -12.03 -5.03 23.65
N GLY A 159 -11.13 -4.63 24.53
CA GLY A 159 -10.23 -5.50 25.25
C GLY A 159 -8.86 -5.65 24.56
N LEU A 160 -7.85 -4.92 25.09
CA LEU A 160 -6.45 -5.01 24.69
C LEU A 160 -5.83 -6.26 25.34
N SER A 161 -5.29 -7.17 24.53
CA SER A 161 -4.58 -8.33 25.06
C SER A 161 -3.17 -7.97 25.54
N PHE A 162 -2.63 -8.76 26.49
CA PHE A 162 -1.25 -8.60 26.94
C PHE A 162 -0.25 -8.78 25.78
N LEU A 163 -0.57 -9.64 24.81
CA LEU A 163 0.21 -9.84 23.60
C LEU A 163 0.35 -8.52 22.82
N GLU A 164 -0.77 -7.90 22.46
CA GLU A 164 -0.80 -6.64 21.71
C GLU A 164 -0.16 -5.48 22.50
N PHE A 165 -0.32 -5.47 23.83
CA PHE A 165 0.27 -4.46 24.70
C PHE A 165 1.81 -4.44 24.64
N ASN A 166 2.44 -5.58 24.39
CA ASN A 166 3.89 -5.67 24.26
C ASN A 166 4.42 -5.18 22.90
N TYR A 167 3.58 -4.95 21.90
CA TYR A 167 4.03 -4.53 20.56
C TYR A 167 4.86 -3.24 20.61
N MET A 168 4.43 -2.23 21.35
CA MET A 168 5.20 -0.98 21.54
C MET A 168 6.61 -1.22 22.08
N ILE A 169 6.77 -2.16 23.01
CA ILE A 169 8.08 -2.50 23.59
C ILE A 169 8.97 -3.15 22.54
N MET A 170 8.42 -4.05 21.73
CA MET A 170 9.15 -4.73 20.64
C MET A 170 9.62 -3.74 19.57
N GLN A 171 8.74 -2.87 19.10
CA GLN A 171 9.11 -1.83 18.12
C GLN A 171 10.12 -0.84 18.69
N SER A 172 10.02 -0.50 19.98
CA SER A 172 11.02 0.34 20.65
C SER A 172 12.38 -0.36 20.73
N TYR A 173 12.38 -1.66 20.97
CA TYR A 173 13.61 -2.46 20.97
C TYR A 173 14.20 -2.56 19.55
N ASP A 174 13.39 -2.64 18.52
CA ASP A 174 13.86 -2.60 17.13
C ASP A 174 14.68 -1.33 16.86
N PHE A 175 14.16 -0.17 17.24
CA PHE A 175 14.89 1.08 17.05
C PHE A 175 16.20 1.10 17.84
N TYR A 176 16.17 0.64 19.09
CA TYR A 176 17.38 0.51 19.93
C TYR A 176 18.42 -0.44 19.31
N ALA A 177 17.99 -1.59 18.80
CA ALA A 177 18.88 -2.56 18.14
C ALA A 177 19.48 -1.99 16.84
N LEU A 178 18.67 -1.33 16.02
CA LEU A 178 19.10 -0.69 14.78
C LEU A 178 20.05 0.49 15.04
N PHE A 179 19.81 1.26 16.10
CA PHE A 179 20.69 2.34 16.51
C PHE A 179 22.09 1.78 16.87
N GLN A 180 22.15 0.71 17.65
CA GLN A 180 23.42 0.12 18.08
C GLN A 180 24.15 -0.59 16.94
N LYS A 181 23.43 -1.38 16.12
CA LYS A 181 24.03 -2.23 15.09
C LYS A 181 24.42 -1.45 13.84
N TYR A 182 23.63 -0.45 13.45
CA TYR A 182 23.75 0.19 12.15
C TYR A 182 23.83 1.73 12.22
N GLY A 183 23.85 2.31 13.41
CA GLY A 183 23.87 3.77 13.59
C GLY A 183 22.57 4.44 13.11
N CYS A 184 21.45 3.72 13.15
CA CYS A 184 20.14 4.24 12.75
C CYS A 184 19.70 5.35 13.70
N ASN A 185 19.68 6.59 13.23
CA ASN A 185 19.43 7.78 14.06
C ASN A 185 18.04 8.40 13.85
N LEU A 186 17.24 7.85 12.92
CA LEU A 186 15.93 8.38 12.58
C LEU A 186 14.94 7.26 12.24
N GLN A 187 13.73 7.33 12.80
CA GLN A 187 12.62 6.45 12.46
C GLN A 187 11.55 7.22 11.69
N PHE A 188 11.03 6.60 10.60
CA PHE A 188 9.82 7.06 9.94
C PHE A 188 8.70 6.04 10.07
N GLY A 189 7.47 6.54 10.09
CA GLY A 189 6.26 5.72 10.12
C GLY A 189 5.03 6.52 9.74
N GLY A 190 3.89 5.86 9.58
CA GLY A 190 2.60 6.54 9.47
C GLY A 190 2.25 7.28 10.77
N ASP A 191 1.35 8.25 10.71
CA ASP A 191 0.98 9.05 11.87
C ASP A 191 0.35 8.22 13.00
N ASP A 192 -0.25 7.08 12.67
CA ASP A 192 -0.75 6.10 13.63
C ASP A 192 0.35 5.38 14.44
N GLN A 193 1.62 5.50 14.03
CA GLN A 193 2.79 4.90 14.68
C GLN A 193 3.48 5.82 15.71
N TRP A 194 3.05 7.07 15.85
CA TRP A 194 3.74 8.08 16.65
C TRP A 194 4.09 7.61 18.06
N SER A 195 3.12 7.02 18.78
CA SER A 195 3.33 6.54 20.15
C SER A 195 4.40 5.44 20.24
N ASN A 196 4.38 4.50 19.28
CA ASN A 196 5.38 3.42 19.22
C ASN A 196 6.78 3.97 18.95
N MET A 197 6.87 4.96 18.03
CA MET A 197 8.14 5.59 17.65
C MET A 197 8.77 6.36 18.82
N LEU A 198 7.96 7.10 19.59
CA LEU A 198 8.43 7.79 20.81
C LEU A 198 8.94 6.81 21.88
N GLY A 199 8.38 5.61 21.96
CA GLY A 199 8.90 4.55 22.84
C GLY A 199 10.36 4.20 22.50
N GLY A 200 10.68 4.12 21.22
CA GLY A 200 12.05 3.83 20.74
C GLY A 200 13.03 4.95 21.01
N THR A 201 12.67 6.20 20.71
CA THR A 201 13.53 7.37 21.02
C THR A 201 13.82 7.48 22.51
N GLU A 202 12.81 7.27 23.35
CA GLU A 202 12.94 7.31 24.81
C GLU A 202 13.79 6.16 25.35
N LEU A 203 13.68 4.95 24.79
CA LEU A 203 14.49 3.81 25.18
C LEU A 203 15.99 4.07 24.89
N ILE A 204 16.31 4.59 23.70
CA ILE A 204 17.67 4.96 23.30
C ILE A 204 18.23 6.01 24.27
N ARG A 205 17.45 7.06 24.55
CA ARG A 205 17.85 8.13 25.47
C ARG A 205 18.14 7.59 26.88
N ARG A 206 17.27 6.72 27.41
CA ARG A 206 17.41 6.19 28.78
C ARG A 206 18.55 5.18 28.92
N LYS A 207 18.73 4.30 27.92
CA LYS A 207 19.76 3.26 28.01
C LYS A 207 21.15 3.73 27.57
N LEU A 208 21.23 4.59 26.58
CA LEU A 208 22.50 4.99 25.96
C LEU A 208 22.90 6.45 26.25
N GLY A 209 22.00 7.26 26.81
CA GLY A 209 22.24 8.70 26.97
C GLY A 209 22.45 9.43 25.64
N LYS A 210 21.87 8.91 24.54
CA LYS A 210 21.99 9.45 23.19
C LYS A 210 20.64 9.83 22.64
N ASP A 211 20.63 10.73 21.66
CA ASP A 211 19.43 11.17 21.00
C ASP A 211 19.21 10.39 19.69
N ALA A 212 17.96 10.04 19.44
CA ALA A 212 17.45 9.55 18.19
C ALA A 212 16.14 10.27 17.89
N SER A 213 15.83 10.43 16.62
CA SER A 213 14.68 11.22 16.17
C SER A 213 13.61 10.37 15.51
N ALA A 214 12.39 10.91 15.47
CA ALA A 214 11.27 10.28 14.81
C ALA A 214 10.47 11.32 14.02
N MET A 215 9.98 10.93 12.85
CA MET A 215 9.09 11.73 12.00
C MET A 215 7.98 10.85 11.43
N THR A 216 6.73 11.29 11.58
CA THR A 216 5.60 10.62 10.95
C THR A 216 5.23 11.26 9.62
N ILE A 217 4.70 10.44 8.74
CA ILE A 217 4.13 10.88 7.46
C ILE A 217 2.61 10.88 7.53
N THR A 218 2.04 11.87 6.84
CA THR A 218 0.60 12.00 6.67
C THR A 218 0.01 10.71 6.08
N LEU A 219 -1.08 10.23 6.65
CA LEU A 219 -1.78 9.08 6.10
C LEU A 219 -2.44 9.43 4.76
N LEU A 220 -2.38 8.50 3.81
CA LEU A 220 -3.03 8.65 2.51
C LEU A 220 -4.54 8.41 2.66
N LEU A 221 -5.27 9.48 2.90
CA LEU A 221 -6.73 9.49 3.04
C LEU A 221 -7.37 10.15 1.82
N ASN A 222 -8.54 9.65 1.41
CA ASN A 222 -9.37 10.35 0.44
C ASN A 222 -10.13 11.53 1.09
N SER A 223 -10.86 12.30 0.30
CA SER A 223 -11.65 13.46 0.74
C SER A 223 -12.76 13.12 1.75
N GLU A 224 -13.15 11.83 1.85
CA GLU A 224 -14.09 11.33 2.87
C GLU A 224 -13.38 10.88 4.16
N GLY A 225 -12.07 11.04 4.29
CA GLY A 225 -11.27 10.61 5.45
C GLY A 225 -11.00 9.10 5.52
N LYS A 226 -11.24 8.35 4.44
CA LYS A 226 -10.99 6.91 4.39
C LYS A 226 -9.58 6.62 3.86
N LYS A 227 -8.89 5.63 4.46
CA LYS A 227 -7.57 5.18 3.97
C LYS A 227 -7.70 4.68 2.53
N MET A 228 -6.86 5.23 1.64
CA MET A 228 -6.78 4.80 0.23
C MET A 228 -6.09 3.44 0.08
N GLY A 229 -6.23 2.83 -1.09
CA GLY A 229 -5.63 1.52 -1.39
C GLY A 229 -6.50 0.33 -1.06
N LYS A 230 -7.78 0.55 -0.75
CA LYS A 230 -8.80 -0.49 -0.61
C LYS A 230 -9.95 -0.23 -1.56
N THR A 231 -10.43 -1.29 -2.20
CA THR A 231 -11.64 -1.31 -3.03
C THR A 231 -12.69 -2.19 -2.35
N GLN A 232 -13.88 -2.30 -2.95
CA GLN A 232 -14.88 -3.28 -2.49
C GLN A 232 -14.40 -4.73 -2.61
N SER A 233 -13.46 -4.99 -3.53
CA SER A 233 -12.84 -6.29 -3.77
C SER A 233 -11.58 -6.55 -2.93
N GLY A 234 -11.16 -5.62 -2.07
CA GLY A 234 -10.01 -5.78 -1.19
C GLY A 234 -8.89 -4.75 -1.40
N ALA A 235 -7.68 -5.09 -1.03
CA ALA A 235 -6.52 -4.22 -1.19
C ALA A 235 -6.08 -4.11 -2.65
N VAL A 236 -5.54 -2.95 -3.02
CA VAL A 236 -4.83 -2.74 -4.30
C VAL A 236 -3.37 -3.11 -4.09
N TRP A 237 -2.97 -4.22 -4.68
CA TRP A 237 -1.66 -4.84 -4.47
C TRP A 237 -0.61 -4.27 -5.43
N LEU A 238 0.65 -4.32 -5.01
CA LEU A 238 1.79 -3.98 -5.87
C LEU A 238 2.29 -5.19 -6.69
N ASP A 239 1.85 -6.41 -6.35
CA ASP A 239 2.11 -7.61 -7.13
C ASP A 239 1.20 -7.64 -8.37
N PRO A 240 1.76 -7.71 -9.60
CA PRO A 240 0.97 -7.76 -10.83
C PRO A 240 0.09 -9.00 -10.98
N ASN A 241 0.39 -10.08 -10.24
CA ASN A 241 -0.43 -11.30 -10.23
C ASN A 241 -1.69 -11.15 -9.35
N LYS A 242 -1.73 -10.17 -8.44
CA LYS A 242 -2.86 -9.89 -7.54
C LYS A 242 -3.70 -8.70 -7.98
N THR A 243 -3.05 -7.67 -8.48
CA THR A 243 -3.66 -6.50 -9.12
C THR A 243 -2.87 -6.24 -10.38
N SER A 244 -3.45 -6.53 -11.53
CA SER A 244 -2.77 -6.35 -12.81
C SER A 244 -2.35 -4.87 -13.02
N PRO A 245 -1.33 -4.58 -13.83
CA PRO A 245 -0.91 -3.20 -14.13
C PRO A 245 -2.08 -2.35 -14.66
N PHE A 246 -2.98 -2.94 -15.44
CA PHE A 246 -4.17 -2.27 -15.93
C PHE A 246 -5.16 -1.93 -14.79
N GLU A 247 -5.43 -2.85 -13.87
CA GLU A 247 -6.30 -2.59 -12.69
C GLU A 247 -5.68 -1.55 -11.77
N PHE A 248 -4.36 -1.62 -11.57
CA PHE A 248 -3.62 -0.62 -10.80
C PHE A 248 -3.70 0.77 -11.44
N TYR A 249 -3.52 0.85 -12.77
CA TYR A 249 -3.72 2.09 -13.53
C TYR A 249 -5.15 2.61 -13.40
N GLN A 250 -6.15 1.76 -13.56
CA GLN A 250 -7.57 2.13 -13.45
C GLN A 250 -7.95 2.60 -12.04
N TYR A 251 -7.35 2.01 -11.00
CA TYR A 251 -7.56 2.49 -9.65
C TYR A 251 -7.18 3.97 -9.50
N TRP A 252 -6.00 4.36 -9.97
CA TRP A 252 -5.53 5.73 -9.90
C TRP A 252 -6.24 6.66 -10.89
N ARG A 253 -6.58 6.16 -12.07
CA ARG A 253 -7.35 6.90 -13.08
C ARG A 253 -8.76 7.26 -12.59
N ASN A 254 -9.28 6.52 -11.62
CA ASN A 254 -10.62 6.68 -11.04
C ASN A 254 -10.63 7.37 -9.66
N VAL A 255 -9.52 7.93 -9.22
CA VAL A 255 -9.46 8.77 -8.01
C VAL A 255 -10.39 9.97 -8.14
N GLY A 256 -11.00 10.40 -7.02
CA GLY A 256 -11.90 11.55 -7.00
C GLY A 256 -11.22 12.85 -7.44
N ASP A 257 -12.00 13.77 -8.02
CA ASP A 257 -11.48 15.07 -8.46
C ASP A 257 -10.85 15.86 -7.31
N ALA A 258 -11.43 15.76 -6.12
CA ALA A 258 -10.92 16.40 -4.91
C ALA A 258 -9.59 15.81 -4.38
N ASP A 259 -9.22 14.61 -4.84
CA ASP A 259 -8.07 13.87 -4.31
C ASP A 259 -6.89 13.82 -5.28
N VAL A 260 -7.13 13.99 -6.59
CA VAL A 260 -6.12 13.71 -7.62
C VAL A 260 -4.87 14.56 -7.49
N LEU A 261 -5.00 15.88 -7.30
CA LEU A 261 -3.83 16.77 -7.19
C LEU A 261 -3.03 16.51 -5.92
N LYS A 262 -3.72 16.21 -4.82
CA LYS A 262 -3.09 15.77 -3.58
C LYS A 262 -2.28 14.47 -3.81
N CYS A 263 -2.86 13.47 -4.49
CA CYS A 263 -2.17 12.23 -4.79
C CYS A 263 -0.95 12.45 -5.70
N ILE A 264 -1.05 13.31 -6.72
CA ILE A 264 0.10 13.68 -7.56
C ILE A 264 1.22 14.27 -6.71
N ARG A 265 0.90 15.24 -5.85
CA ARG A 265 1.87 15.93 -4.99
C ARG A 265 2.58 14.98 -4.04
N MET A 266 1.84 14.09 -3.39
CA MET A 266 2.38 13.19 -2.38
C MET A 266 3.14 12.00 -2.96
N LEU A 267 2.67 11.41 -4.05
CA LEU A 267 3.10 10.08 -4.51
C LEU A 267 4.01 10.11 -5.73
N THR A 268 3.87 11.09 -6.64
CA THR A 268 4.69 11.12 -7.86
C THR A 268 6.04 11.77 -7.62
N PHE A 269 6.99 11.49 -8.52
CA PHE A 269 8.32 12.11 -8.53
C PHE A 269 8.42 13.29 -9.50
N LEU A 270 7.28 13.81 -9.96
CA LEU A 270 7.23 15.01 -10.78
C LEU A 270 7.80 16.22 -10.02
N PRO A 271 8.47 17.15 -10.72
CA PRO A 271 8.94 18.40 -10.13
C PRO A 271 7.79 19.19 -9.51
N LEU A 272 8.01 19.80 -8.33
CA LEU A 272 6.97 20.61 -7.67
C LEU A 272 6.48 21.75 -8.55
N GLU A 273 7.36 22.37 -9.32
CA GLU A 273 7.02 23.46 -10.26
C GLU A 273 6.02 23.04 -11.36
N GLU A 274 6.03 21.76 -11.76
CA GLU A 274 5.05 21.20 -12.69
C GLU A 274 3.72 20.94 -11.97
N ILE A 275 3.78 20.42 -10.74
CA ILE A 275 2.61 20.16 -9.93
C ILE A 275 1.90 21.46 -9.55
N ASP A 276 2.64 22.50 -9.18
CA ASP A 276 2.09 23.81 -8.81
C ASP A 276 1.29 24.46 -9.95
N LYS A 277 1.68 24.19 -11.21
CA LYS A 277 0.89 24.61 -12.38
C LYS A 277 -0.46 23.88 -12.49
N MET A 278 -0.54 22.67 -11.94
CA MET A 278 -1.77 21.87 -11.95
C MET A 278 -2.74 22.29 -10.85
N ASP A 279 -2.32 23.03 -9.83
CA ASP A 279 -3.19 23.46 -8.72
C ASP A 279 -4.36 24.34 -9.18
N ALA A 280 -4.22 25.00 -10.32
CA ALA A 280 -5.28 25.79 -10.96
C ALA A 280 -6.18 24.97 -11.91
N TRP A 281 -5.98 23.67 -12.04
CA TRP A 281 -6.72 22.83 -12.96
C TRP A 281 -8.11 22.49 -12.44
N GLU A 282 -9.12 22.64 -13.31
CA GLU A 282 -10.52 22.38 -13.01
C GLU A 282 -11.21 21.60 -14.14
N GLY A 283 -12.37 21.02 -13.86
CA GLY A 283 -13.21 20.37 -14.83
C GLY A 283 -12.51 19.29 -15.64
N SER A 284 -12.43 19.44 -16.96
CA SER A 284 -11.82 18.45 -17.86
C SER A 284 -10.31 18.28 -17.66
N GLN A 285 -9.61 19.30 -17.14
CA GLN A 285 -8.18 19.23 -16.86
C GLN A 285 -7.88 18.23 -15.72
N LEU A 286 -8.79 18.05 -14.77
CA LEU A 286 -8.64 17.02 -13.74
C LEU A 286 -8.64 15.60 -14.32
N ASN A 287 -9.29 15.36 -15.46
CA ASN A 287 -9.16 14.09 -16.16
C ASN A 287 -7.74 13.86 -16.71
N GLN A 288 -7.08 14.91 -17.17
CA GLN A 288 -5.67 14.84 -17.57
C GLN A 288 -4.77 14.59 -16.35
N ALA A 289 -5.03 15.26 -15.22
CA ALA A 289 -4.31 15.01 -13.97
C ALA A 289 -4.42 13.55 -13.52
N LYS A 290 -5.61 12.94 -13.64
CA LYS A 290 -5.83 11.51 -13.33
C LYS A 290 -5.04 10.58 -14.27
N GLU A 291 -4.90 10.94 -15.54
CA GLU A 291 -4.06 10.17 -16.47
C GLU A 291 -2.59 10.26 -16.09
N ILE A 292 -2.10 11.46 -15.76
CA ILE A 292 -0.73 11.68 -15.29
C ILE A 292 -0.48 10.86 -14.02
N LEU A 293 -1.37 10.97 -13.02
CA LEU A 293 -1.25 10.20 -11.79
C LEU A 293 -1.17 8.70 -12.04
N ALA A 294 -2.11 8.17 -12.81
CA ALA A 294 -2.19 6.74 -13.11
C ALA A 294 -0.95 6.25 -13.87
N TYR A 295 -0.48 7.03 -14.86
CA TYR A 295 0.71 6.70 -15.62
C TYR A 295 1.97 6.69 -14.76
N GLU A 296 2.22 7.77 -14.00
CA GLU A 296 3.42 7.91 -13.16
C GLU A 296 3.50 6.82 -12.09
N LEU A 297 2.38 6.51 -11.43
CA LEU A 297 2.38 5.49 -10.39
C LEU A 297 2.47 4.07 -10.97
N THR A 298 1.84 3.79 -12.11
CA THR A 298 1.99 2.49 -12.78
C THR A 298 3.40 2.29 -13.30
N LYS A 299 4.02 3.33 -13.88
CA LYS A 299 5.42 3.33 -14.29
C LYS A 299 6.36 3.04 -13.12
N LEU A 300 6.12 3.64 -11.96
CA LEU A 300 6.94 3.46 -10.77
C LEU A 300 6.87 2.03 -10.22
N VAL A 301 5.70 1.38 -10.27
CA VAL A 301 5.46 0.05 -9.67
C VAL A 301 5.73 -1.08 -10.67
N HIS A 302 5.29 -0.94 -11.91
CA HIS A 302 5.26 -2.00 -12.91
C HIS A 302 6.19 -1.76 -14.09
N GLY A 303 6.82 -0.58 -14.16
CA GLY A 303 7.69 -0.18 -15.27
C GLY A 303 6.96 0.57 -16.37
N GLU A 304 7.75 1.24 -17.22
CA GLU A 304 7.23 2.14 -18.26
C GLU A 304 6.42 1.42 -19.33
N GLU A 305 6.88 0.22 -19.75
CA GLU A 305 6.19 -0.57 -20.77
C GLU A 305 4.77 -0.93 -20.35
N GLU A 306 4.58 -1.41 -19.09
CA GLU A 306 3.27 -1.73 -18.57
C GLU A 306 2.39 -0.50 -18.34
N ALA A 307 2.98 0.64 -17.98
CA ALA A 307 2.26 1.91 -17.86
C ALA A 307 1.71 2.40 -19.21
N VAL A 308 2.51 2.30 -20.27
CA VAL A 308 2.10 2.65 -21.65
C VAL A 308 0.96 1.73 -22.09
N LYS A 309 1.12 0.41 -21.95
CA LYS A 309 0.09 -0.57 -22.31
C LYS A 309 -1.22 -0.32 -21.57
N ALA A 310 -1.14 -0.05 -20.26
CA ALA A 310 -2.32 0.23 -19.44
C ALA A 310 -3.01 1.53 -19.87
N GLN A 311 -2.25 2.58 -20.19
CA GLN A 311 -2.78 3.85 -20.66
C GLN A 311 -3.45 3.73 -22.02
N GLU A 312 -2.82 3.05 -22.98
CA GLU A 312 -3.39 2.81 -24.32
C GLU A 312 -4.68 2.00 -24.23
N SER A 313 -4.66 0.94 -23.42
CA SER A 313 -5.84 0.12 -23.17
C SER A 313 -6.98 0.92 -22.55
N ALA A 314 -6.67 1.78 -21.56
CA ALA A 314 -7.66 2.65 -20.95
C ALA A 314 -8.26 3.66 -21.95
N ARG A 315 -7.43 4.25 -22.83
CA ARG A 315 -7.89 5.18 -23.86
C ARG A 315 -8.74 4.46 -24.93
N ALA A 316 -8.36 3.25 -25.33
CA ALA A 316 -9.09 2.44 -26.28
C ALA A 316 -10.51 2.10 -25.78
N LEU A 317 -10.70 1.86 -24.47
CA LEU A 317 -12.01 1.66 -23.85
C LEU A 317 -12.97 2.83 -24.04
N PHE A 318 -12.45 4.05 -24.12
CA PHE A 318 -13.30 5.23 -24.33
C PHE A 318 -13.53 5.55 -25.80
N SER A 319 -12.68 5.04 -26.72
CA SER A 319 -12.76 5.38 -28.15
C SER A 319 -13.35 4.28 -29.02
N SER A 320 -13.28 2.99 -28.66
CA SER A 320 -13.66 1.89 -29.55
C SER A 320 -14.20 0.62 -28.86
N GLY A 321 -14.29 0.60 -27.52
CA GLY A 321 -14.80 -0.60 -26.81
C GLY A 321 -13.85 -1.81 -26.76
N ALA A 322 -12.73 -1.80 -27.48
CA ALA A 322 -11.77 -2.92 -27.50
C ALA A 322 -10.41 -2.52 -26.89
N ALA A 323 -10.03 -3.11 -25.75
CA ALA A 323 -8.75 -2.88 -25.10
C ALA A 323 -7.87 -4.13 -25.13
N ALA A 324 -6.68 -4.03 -25.71
CA ALA A 324 -5.76 -5.15 -25.93
C ALA A 324 -5.16 -5.78 -24.64
N ASN A 325 -5.15 -5.04 -23.50
CA ASN A 325 -4.50 -5.47 -22.25
C ASN A 325 -5.45 -5.44 -21.03
N MET A 326 -6.72 -5.75 -21.24
CA MET A 326 -7.69 -5.90 -20.14
C MET A 326 -7.45 -7.21 -19.39
N PRO A 327 -7.68 -7.28 -18.05
CA PRO A 327 -7.72 -8.56 -17.36
C PRO A 327 -8.66 -9.50 -18.08
N THR A 328 -8.13 -10.64 -18.49
CA THR A 328 -8.83 -11.59 -19.37
C THR A 328 -9.29 -12.78 -18.55
N TYR A 329 -10.52 -13.20 -18.78
CA TYR A 329 -11.06 -14.46 -18.31
C TYR A 329 -11.20 -15.43 -19.52
N GLU A 330 -10.58 -16.61 -19.41
CA GLU A 330 -10.69 -17.67 -20.41
C GLU A 330 -11.84 -18.60 -20.04
N VAL A 331 -12.86 -18.64 -20.88
CA VAL A 331 -13.98 -19.60 -20.74
C VAL A 331 -13.47 -20.98 -21.13
N THR A 332 -13.59 -21.91 -20.20
CA THR A 332 -13.22 -23.31 -20.40
C THR A 332 -14.44 -24.17 -20.62
N ALA A 333 -14.24 -25.41 -21.13
CA ALA A 333 -15.33 -26.35 -21.32
C ALA A 333 -16.11 -26.65 -20.02
N GLU A 334 -15.49 -26.55 -18.86
CA GLU A 334 -16.12 -26.74 -17.54
C GLU A 334 -17.07 -25.60 -17.15
N ASP A 335 -16.94 -24.42 -17.76
CA ASP A 335 -17.81 -23.27 -17.51
C ASP A 335 -19.10 -23.31 -18.32
N LEU A 336 -19.15 -24.18 -19.31
CA LEU A 336 -20.26 -24.31 -20.27
C LEU A 336 -21.33 -25.32 -19.77
N VAL A 337 -22.58 -24.90 -19.87
CA VAL A 337 -23.74 -25.79 -19.70
C VAL A 337 -24.45 -25.83 -21.03
N ASP A 338 -24.61 -27.03 -21.60
CA ASP A 338 -25.16 -27.26 -22.95
C ASP A 338 -24.47 -26.40 -24.04
N GLY A 339 -23.14 -26.22 -23.91
CA GLY A 339 -22.33 -25.46 -24.87
C GLY A 339 -22.41 -23.91 -24.72
N GLN A 340 -23.08 -23.42 -23.71
CA GLN A 340 -23.26 -22.00 -23.46
C GLN A 340 -22.87 -21.59 -22.03
N ILE A 341 -22.50 -20.32 -21.85
CA ILE A 341 -22.27 -19.70 -20.52
C ILE A 341 -23.26 -18.55 -20.34
N ASP A 342 -24.02 -18.56 -19.23
CA ASP A 342 -24.95 -17.47 -18.90
C ASP A 342 -24.20 -16.24 -18.36
N ILE A 343 -24.77 -15.07 -18.56
CA ILE A 343 -24.18 -13.78 -18.17
C ILE A 343 -23.87 -13.68 -16.66
N LEU A 344 -24.69 -14.32 -15.81
CA LEU A 344 -24.49 -14.28 -14.35
C LEU A 344 -23.27 -15.11 -13.95
N THR A 345 -23.10 -16.28 -14.58
CA THR A 345 -21.91 -17.12 -14.42
C THR A 345 -20.67 -16.40 -14.94
N LEU A 346 -20.78 -15.77 -16.09
CA LEU A 346 -19.70 -15.05 -16.72
C LEU A 346 -19.21 -13.87 -15.86
N LEU A 347 -20.12 -13.08 -15.30
CA LEU A 347 -19.80 -11.98 -14.38
C LEU A 347 -19.13 -12.47 -13.10
N GLN A 348 -19.58 -13.60 -12.54
CA GLN A 348 -18.99 -14.18 -11.33
C GLN A 348 -17.61 -14.77 -11.61
N LYS A 349 -17.49 -15.61 -12.62
CA LYS A 349 -16.24 -16.32 -12.96
C LYS A 349 -15.14 -15.35 -13.42
N SER A 350 -15.50 -14.29 -14.14
CA SER A 350 -14.56 -13.23 -14.52
C SER A 350 -14.14 -12.33 -13.35
N GLY A 351 -14.71 -12.52 -12.14
CA GLY A 351 -14.36 -11.75 -10.95
C GLY A 351 -14.96 -10.33 -10.90
N LEU A 352 -15.91 -10.00 -11.81
CA LEU A 352 -16.61 -8.72 -11.77
C LEU A 352 -17.60 -8.62 -10.60
N VAL A 353 -18.10 -9.74 -10.12
CA VAL A 353 -18.96 -9.85 -8.94
C VAL A 353 -18.59 -11.08 -8.11
N PRO A 354 -18.78 -11.07 -6.79
CA PRO A 354 -18.43 -12.21 -5.93
C PRO A 354 -19.45 -13.36 -5.99
N SER A 355 -20.67 -13.11 -6.49
CA SER A 355 -21.72 -14.13 -6.52
C SER A 355 -22.73 -13.93 -7.65
N LYS A 356 -23.41 -15.01 -8.07
CA LYS A 356 -24.51 -14.95 -9.06
C LYS A 356 -25.68 -14.06 -8.57
N SER A 357 -25.95 -13.99 -7.27
CA SER A 357 -26.98 -13.13 -6.71
C SER A 357 -26.64 -11.65 -6.89
N GLU A 358 -25.37 -11.29 -6.79
CA GLU A 358 -24.91 -9.92 -7.03
C GLU A 358 -24.85 -9.63 -8.54
N ALA A 359 -24.49 -10.61 -9.38
CA ALA A 359 -24.58 -10.50 -10.82
C ALA A 359 -26.00 -10.17 -11.28
N ARG A 360 -27.01 -10.90 -10.76
CA ARG A 360 -28.43 -10.66 -11.06
C ARG A 360 -28.84 -9.22 -10.71
N ARG A 361 -28.54 -8.78 -9.49
CA ARG A 361 -28.83 -7.41 -9.05
C ARG A 361 -28.18 -6.36 -9.95
N ALA A 362 -26.90 -6.59 -10.33
CA ALA A 362 -26.18 -5.67 -11.20
C ALA A 362 -26.82 -5.55 -12.60
N VAL A 363 -27.28 -6.65 -13.19
CA VAL A 363 -28.01 -6.65 -14.47
C VAL A 363 -29.36 -5.95 -14.34
N GLU A 364 -30.17 -6.31 -13.33
CA GLU A 364 -31.49 -5.70 -13.08
C GLU A 364 -31.41 -4.19 -12.85
N GLN A 365 -30.38 -3.72 -12.18
CA GLN A 365 -30.10 -2.28 -11.98
C GLN A 365 -29.51 -1.60 -13.22
N GLY A 366 -29.29 -2.34 -14.32
CA GLY A 366 -28.74 -1.84 -15.56
C GLY A 366 -27.28 -1.39 -15.45
N GLY A 367 -26.55 -1.97 -14.50
CA GLY A 367 -25.14 -1.69 -14.25
C GLY A 367 -24.17 -2.55 -15.07
N VAL A 368 -24.66 -3.41 -15.98
CA VAL A 368 -23.85 -4.33 -16.79
C VAL A 368 -23.97 -3.99 -18.27
N ALA A 369 -22.85 -4.07 -18.98
CA ALA A 369 -22.80 -3.97 -20.44
C ALA A 369 -21.83 -5.02 -21.01
N VAL A 370 -22.09 -5.48 -22.22
CA VAL A 370 -21.23 -6.34 -23.04
C VAL A 370 -20.94 -5.58 -24.33
N ASP A 371 -19.68 -5.40 -24.67
CA ASP A 371 -19.19 -4.63 -25.82
C ASP A 371 -19.84 -3.24 -25.96
N GLY A 372 -20.10 -2.61 -24.80
CA GLY A 372 -20.73 -1.29 -24.71
C GLY A 372 -22.25 -1.32 -24.69
N GLU A 373 -22.89 -2.40 -25.10
CA GLU A 373 -24.35 -2.57 -25.09
C GLU A 373 -24.84 -2.98 -23.70
N LYS A 374 -25.89 -2.31 -23.19
CA LYS A 374 -26.46 -2.56 -21.89
C LYS A 374 -27.17 -3.92 -21.84
N VAL A 375 -26.78 -4.75 -20.88
CA VAL A 375 -27.47 -6.03 -20.64
C VAL A 375 -28.72 -5.79 -19.79
N THR A 376 -29.86 -6.22 -20.30
CA THR A 376 -31.17 -6.10 -19.63
C THR A 376 -31.80 -7.44 -19.30
N ASP A 377 -31.32 -8.54 -19.95
CA ASP A 377 -31.83 -9.87 -19.72
C ASP A 377 -30.84 -10.69 -18.87
N ILE A 378 -31.30 -11.12 -17.69
CA ILE A 378 -30.54 -11.98 -16.77
C ILE A 378 -30.31 -13.41 -17.34
N ARG A 379 -31.05 -13.80 -18.39
CA ARG A 379 -30.96 -15.09 -19.06
C ARG A 379 -30.04 -15.06 -20.28
N MET A 380 -29.46 -13.90 -20.60
CA MET A 380 -28.51 -13.77 -21.70
C MET A 380 -27.39 -14.81 -21.55
N ALA A 381 -27.12 -15.56 -22.62
CA ALA A 381 -26.09 -16.59 -22.65
C ALA A 381 -25.29 -16.47 -23.96
N PHE A 382 -24.08 -16.94 -23.94
CA PHE A 382 -23.14 -16.92 -25.06
C PHE A 382 -22.70 -18.34 -25.36
N ALA A 383 -22.82 -18.78 -26.59
CA ALA A 383 -22.17 -20.00 -27.04
C ALA A 383 -20.65 -19.74 -27.16
N ALA A 384 -19.82 -20.74 -26.88
CA ALA A 384 -18.37 -20.59 -27.00
C ALA A 384 -17.96 -20.11 -28.40
N ALA A 385 -18.64 -20.53 -29.45
CA ALA A 385 -18.42 -20.12 -30.84
C ALA A 385 -18.87 -18.67 -31.15
N GLU A 386 -19.68 -18.07 -30.30
CA GLU A 386 -20.15 -16.67 -30.43
C GLU A 386 -19.22 -15.68 -29.78
N ILE A 387 -18.25 -16.15 -28.96
CA ILE A 387 -17.24 -15.31 -28.38
C ILE A 387 -16.16 -15.05 -29.45
N PRO A 388 -15.97 -13.81 -29.91
CA PRO A 388 -14.99 -13.49 -30.93
C PRO A 388 -13.57 -13.86 -30.52
N GLU A 389 -12.66 -14.10 -31.46
CA GLU A 389 -11.23 -14.33 -31.17
C GLU A 389 -10.60 -13.15 -30.40
N GLU A 390 -11.01 -11.92 -30.72
CA GLU A 390 -10.64 -10.71 -29.99
C GLU A 390 -11.26 -10.62 -28.59
N GLY A 391 -12.23 -11.49 -28.26
CA GLY A 391 -12.93 -11.56 -26.98
C GLY A 391 -14.06 -10.55 -26.81
N LEU A 392 -14.98 -10.81 -25.86
CA LEU A 392 -16.04 -9.90 -25.43
C LEU A 392 -15.56 -8.99 -24.29
N VAL A 393 -16.00 -7.73 -24.25
CA VAL A 393 -15.70 -6.81 -23.16
C VAL A 393 -16.90 -6.72 -22.22
N LEU A 394 -16.75 -7.28 -21.02
CA LEU A 394 -17.73 -7.13 -19.94
C LEU A 394 -17.45 -5.85 -19.16
N ARG A 395 -18.49 -5.11 -18.81
CA ARG A 395 -18.42 -3.92 -17.95
C ARG A 395 -19.45 -4.00 -16.83
N ARG A 396 -18.99 -3.73 -15.58
CA ARG A 396 -19.88 -3.51 -14.42
C ARG A 396 -19.72 -2.07 -13.89
N GLY A 397 -20.79 -1.31 -13.94
CA GLY A 397 -20.79 0.11 -13.59
C GLY A 397 -19.96 0.93 -14.59
N LYS A 398 -19.32 2.00 -14.10
CA LYS A 398 -18.50 2.89 -14.94
C LYS A 398 -17.03 2.51 -15.03
N LYS A 399 -16.55 1.60 -14.16
CA LYS A 399 -15.12 1.49 -13.82
C LYS A 399 -14.54 0.08 -13.88
N ASN A 400 -15.35 -0.97 -13.88
CA ASN A 400 -14.87 -2.35 -13.83
C ASN A 400 -15.08 -3.03 -15.17
N PHE A 401 -14.00 -3.53 -15.75
CA PHE A 401 -13.98 -4.16 -17.07
C PHE A 401 -13.27 -5.50 -17.01
N ARG A 402 -13.67 -6.46 -17.85
CA ARG A 402 -13.02 -7.73 -18.10
C ARG A 402 -13.14 -8.08 -19.57
N LYS A 403 -12.07 -8.61 -20.14
CA LYS A 403 -12.09 -9.27 -21.43
C LYS A 403 -12.43 -10.75 -21.22
N VAL A 404 -13.28 -11.31 -22.05
CA VAL A 404 -13.63 -12.73 -22.03
C VAL A 404 -13.27 -13.34 -23.38
N VAL A 405 -12.51 -14.41 -23.35
CA VAL A 405 -12.12 -15.18 -24.54
C VAL A 405 -12.57 -16.62 -24.37
N ALA A 406 -12.92 -17.29 -25.46
CA ALA A 406 -13.14 -18.73 -25.48
C ALA A 406 -11.81 -19.43 -25.81
N LYS A 407 -11.57 -20.59 -25.16
CA LYS A 407 -10.41 -21.41 -25.40
C LYS A 407 -10.81 -22.65 -26.21
#